data_db0f7992324ae698dd3cac9c666b3dfc
#
_entry.id   db0f7992324ae698dd3cac9c666b3dfc
#
_cell.length_a   1.000
_cell.length_b   1.000
_cell.length_c   1.000
_cell.angle_alpha   90.00
_cell.angle_beta   90.00
_cell.angle_gamma   90.00
#
_symmetry.space_group_name_H-M   'P 1'
#
loop_
_entity.id
_entity.type
_entity.pdbx_description
1 polymer ?
#
loop_
_entity_poly.entity_id
_entity_poly.type
_entity_poly.pdbx_seq_one_letter_code
_entity_poly.pdbx_strand_id
1 'polypeptide(L)'
;MNRFFLSILGSLALVFTLTLKGAEKPTHSAVTPAPREGGWMKRHEQFNQNVQAHQGDIDLIFVGDSITQGWEGAGKAVWETYYGHRKALNLGIGGDRTQHVLWRLDHGNLEGISPKVAVVMIGTNNSGDDRNTADEMVDGITAVVHKLKAKLPETKILLLGIFPRGENFNDQRGKILQVNQAIQKLQDWKRVQYLDIGHRFMERSGSIPKAIMPDFLHFSTAGYGIWASAMEKRISTLLKDRPVEMTHADFSGEWTFSIQGPNGQMVDSPLNIKQNGARIRGSMTMGPDRSFALEHGGIFGDQIAFTITRDRPQGGQMIYQLKGTLKDQRLEGKVTAKMDGETTTIDWSAKR
;
A
#
# COMPACT_ATOMS: atom_id res chain seq x y z
N MET A 1 17.03 76.94 -56.81
CA MET A 1 17.76 75.65 -57.02
C MET A 1 18.11 75.16 -55.59
N ASN A 2 17.22 74.37 -55.00
CA ASN A 2 17.42 73.81 -53.65
C ASN A 2 17.62 72.27 -53.77
N ARG A 3 18.77 71.83 -53.31
CA ARG A 3 19.08 70.41 -53.21
C ARG A 3 18.68 69.92 -51.84
N PHE A 4 17.73 68.95 -51.78
CA PHE A 4 17.40 68.23 -50.59
C PHE A 4 18.37 67.06 -50.39
N PHE A 5 19.05 67.01 -49.21
CA PHE A 5 19.80 65.86 -48.79
C PHE A 5 18.85 64.93 -47.99
N LEU A 6 18.68 63.73 -48.49
CA LEU A 6 17.94 62.70 -47.77
C LEU A 6 18.91 61.88 -46.89
N SER A 7 18.78 61.99 -45.59
CA SER A 7 19.57 61.24 -44.59
C SER A 7 18.86 59.93 -44.28
N ILE A 8 19.46 58.80 -44.67
CA ILE A 8 18.95 57.44 -44.33
C ILE A 8 19.55 57.05 -42.99
N LEU A 9 18.74 57.06 -41.93
CA LEU A 9 19.06 56.41 -40.64
C LEU A 9 18.79 54.89 -40.75
N GLY A 10 19.86 54.11 -40.83
CA GLY A 10 19.76 52.65 -40.72
C GLY A 10 19.60 52.24 -39.24
N SER A 11 18.42 51.74 -38.88
CA SER A 11 18.17 51.12 -37.57
C SER A 11 18.77 49.71 -37.53
N LEU A 12 19.84 49.55 -36.76
CA LEU A 12 20.44 48.24 -36.48
C LEU A 12 19.59 47.54 -35.41
N ALA A 13 18.72 46.62 -35.82
CA ALA A 13 17.97 45.79 -34.89
C ALA A 13 18.88 44.71 -34.31
N LEU A 14 19.24 44.85 -33.03
CA LEU A 14 19.99 43.85 -32.27
C LEU A 14 19.03 42.71 -31.87
N VAL A 15 19.07 41.60 -32.60
CA VAL A 15 18.31 40.38 -32.26
C VAL A 15 19.03 39.69 -31.10
N PHE A 16 18.51 39.85 -29.88
CA PHE A 16 18.90 39.03 -28.74
C PHE A 16 18.28 37.65 -28.90
N THR A 17 19.03 36.66 -29.36
CA THR A 17 18.68 35.27 -29.25
C THR A 17 18.83 34.82 -27.77
N LEU A 18 17.71 34.79 -27.02
CA LEU A 18 17.65 34.10 -25.73
C LEU A 18 17.77 32.60 -26.03
N THR A 19 18.96 32.04 -25.87
CA THR A 19 19.14 30.59 -25.74
C THR A 19 18.55 30.18 -24.38
N LEU A 20 17.32 29.66 -24.38
CA LEU A 20 16.79 28.90 -23.24
C LEU A 20 17.74 27.72 -23.02
N LYS A 21 18.65 27.85 -22.06
CA LYS A 21 19.35 26.67 -21.51
C LYS A 21 18.26 25.71 -21.07
N GLY A 22 18.12 24.57 -21.74
CA GLY A 22 17.27 23.49 -21.32
C GLY A 22 17.62 23.17 -19.86
N ALA A 23 16.62 23.06 -18.98
CA ALA A 23 16.84 22.70 -17.59
C ALA A 23 17.64 21.38 -17.57
N GLU A 24 18.81 21.40 -16.92
CA GLU A 24 19.60 20.17 -16.70
C GLU A 24 18.72 19.13 -16.05
N LYS A 25 18.76 17.89 -16.58
CA LYS A 25 18.00 16.78 -15.96
C LYS A 25 18.50 16.57 -14.55
N PRO A 26 17.60 16.34 -13.56
CA PRO A 26 18.02 16.02 -12.21
C PRO A 26 19.01 14.85 -12.18
N THR A 27 20.08 14.96 -11.38
CA THR A 27 21.19 13.97 -11.33
C THR A 27 21.29 13.23 -10.01
N HIS A 28 20.23 13.19 -9.20
CA HIS A 28 20.19 12.49 -7.90
C HIS A 28 19.72 11.02 -8.04
N SER A 29 19.94 10.24 -6.98
CA SER A 29 19.67 8.79 -6.98
C SER A 29 18.24 8.41 -7.34
N ALA A 30 17.23 9.20 -6.94
CA ALA A 30 15.82 8.86 -7.19
C ALA A 30 15.44 8.78 -8.69
N VAL A 31 16.20 9.44 -9.58
CA VAL A 31 15.98 9.46 -11.03
C VAL A 31 17.06 8.70 -11.81
N THR A 32 18.10 8.20 -11.15
CA THR A 32 19.20 7.45 -11.79
C THR A 32 18.90 5.95 -11.72
N PRO A 33 18.49 5.29 -12.83
CA PRO A 33 18.14 3.87 -12.80
C PRO A 33 19.28 3.01 -12.27
N ALA A 34 18.97 2.13 -11.34
CA ALA A 34 19.97 1.23 -10.75
C ALA A 34 19.34 -0.13 -10.41
N PRO A 35 20.01 -1.26 -10.73
CA PRO A 35 19.59 -2.58 -10.29
C PRO A 35 19.97 -2.82 -8.82
N ARG A 36 19.51 -3.94 -8.29
CA ARG A 36 19.99 -4.53 -7.05
C ARG A 36 20.38 -6.00 -7.32
N GLU A 37 21.16 -6.58 -6.43
CA GLU A 37 21.68 -7.94 -6.57
C GLU A 37 20.87 -8.98 -5.77
N GLY A 38 21.27 -10.23 -5.88
CA GLY A 38 20.78 -11.35 -5.08
C GLY A 38 19.29 -11.67 -5.31
N GLY A 39 18.54 -11.79 -4.22
CA GLY A 39 17.11 -12.15 -4.28
C GLY A 39 16.25 -11.17 -5.04
N TRP A 40 16.65 -9.90 -5.10
CA TRP A 40 15.98 -8.88 -5.90
C TRP A 40 16.05 -9.19 -7.41
N MET A 41 17.26 -9.52 -7.91
CA MET A 41 17.48 -9.85 -9.31
C MET A 41 16.72 -11.13 -9.70
N LYS A 42 16.75 -12.16 -8.85
CA LYS A 42 15.94 -13.39 -9.08
C LYS A 42 14.46 -13.10 -9.22
N ARG A 43 13.92 -12.21 -8.37
CA ARG A 43 12.51 -11.82 -8.44
C ARG A 43 12.21 -11.00 -9.69
N HIS A 44 13.10 -10.11 -10.10
CA HIS A 44 13.01 -9.37 -11.35
C HIS A 44 12.96 -10.30 -12.56
N GLU A 45 13.86 -11.29 -12.63
CA GLU A 45 13.90 -12.31 -13.69
C GLU A 45 12.62 -13.15 -13.71
N GLN A 46 12.09 -13.52 -12.54
CA GLN A 46 10.80 -14.21 -12.44
C GLN A 46 9.66 -13.37 -13.02
N PHE A 47 9.66 -12.06 -12.79
CA PHE A 47 8.68 -11.18 -13.42
C PHE A 47 8.79 -11.15 -14.94
N ASN A 48 10.01 -11.12 -15.47
CA ASN A 48 10.24 -11.15 -16.91
C ASN A 48 9.71 -12.46 -17.51
N GLN A 49 9.93 -13.60 -16.85
CA GLN A 49 9.37 -14.89 -17.26
C GLN A 49 7.84 -14.87 -17.22
N ASN A 50 7.22 -14.33 -16.16
CA ASN A 50 5.77 -14.24 -16.04
C ASN A 50 5.18 -13.30 -17.11
N VAL A 51 5.82 -12.18 -17.39
CA VAL A 51 5.43 -11.24 -18.45
C VAL A 51 5.46 -11.93 -19.81
N GLN A 52 6.54 -12.65 -20.11
CA GLN A 52 6.67 -13.39 -21.38
C GLN A 52 5.63 -14.52 -21.52
N ALA A 53 5.36 -15.24 -20.43
CA ALA A 53 4.39 -16.35 -20.43
C ALA A 53 2.94 -15.88 -20.64
N HIS A 54 2.62 -14.62 -20.30
CA HIS A 54 1.27 -14.06 -20.32
C HIS A 54 1.13 -12.86 -21.26
N GLN A 55 1.99 -12.74 -22.29
CA GLN A 55 1.88 -11.67 -23.29
C GLN A 55 0.48 -11.67 -23.92
N GLY A 56 -0.15 -10.49 -23.94
CA GLY A 56 -1.53 -10.33 -24.45
C GLY A 56 -2.64 -10.72 -23.48
N ASP A 57 -2.32 -11.29 -22.33
CA ASP A 57 -3.30 -11.72 -21.31
C ASP A 57 -3.18 -10.97 -19.97
N ILE A 58 -2.58 -9.78 -19.96
CA ILE A 58 -2.43 -8.93 -18.77
C ILE A 58 -3.22 -7.65 -18.98
N ASP A 59 -4.28 -7.46 -18.19
CA ASP A 59 -5.14 -6.27 -18.23
C ASP A 59 -4.78 -5.23 -17.14
N LEU A 60 -4.19 -5.68 -16.02
CA LEU A 60 -3.91 -4.86 -14.84
C LEU A 60 -2.51 -5.18 -14.30
N ILE A 61 -1.70 -4.16 -14.06
CA ILE A 61 -0.41 -4.33 -13.37
C ILE A 61 -0.34 -3.47 -12.11
N PHE A 62 0.35 -3.99 -11.08
CA PHE A 62 0.68 -3.26 -9.87
C PHE A 62 2.18 -3.06 -9.80
N VAL A 63 2.62 -1.81 -9.77
CA VAL A 63 4.04 -1.42 -9.73
C VAL A 63 4.34 -0.76 -8.38
N GLY A 64 5.31 -1.30 -7.65
CA GLY A 64 5.64 -0.78 -6.33
C GLY A 64 6.75 -1.56 -5.62
N ASP A 65 6.77 -1.42 -4.31
CA ASP A 65 7.78 -1.98 -3.40
C ASP A 65 7.27 -3.18 -2.57
N SER A 66 7.76 -3.34 -1.32
CA SER A 66 7.32 -4.41 -0.41
C SER A 66 5.84 -4.36 -0.08
N ILE A 67 5.24 -3.17 -0.03
CA ILE A 67 3.82 -3.01 0.24
C ILE A 67 3.01 -3.58 -0.94
N THR A 68 3.46 -3.36 -2.17
CA THR A 68 2.88 -3.98 -3.37
C THR A 68 3.20 -5.48 -3.43
N GLN A 69 4.42 -5.91 -3.12
CA GLN A 69 4.77 -7.33 -3.03
C GLN A 69 3.86 -8.10 -2.06
N GLY A 70 3.47 -7.48 -0.96
CA GLY A 70 2.67 -8.13 0.08
C GLY A 70 1.26 -8.56 -0.35
N TRP A 71 0.79 -8.18 -1.54
CA TRP A 71 -0.38 -8.79 -2.17
C TRP A 71 -0.24 -10.32 -2.36
N GLU A 72 0.98 -10.85 -2.42
CA GLU A 72 1.26 -12.29 -2.50
C GLU A 72 1.29 -12.97 -1.13
N GLY A 73 1.39 -12.18 -0.06
CA GLY A 73 1.42 -12.64 1.35
C GLY A 73 0.12 -12.33 2.08
N ALA A 74 0.17 -11.33 2.97
CA ALA A 74 -0.98 -10.94 3.79
C ALA A 74 -2.17 -10.44 2.94
N GLY A 75 -1.92 -9.94 1.74
CA GLY A 75 -2.93 -9.49 0.79
C GLY A 75 -3.52 -10.59 -0.09
N LYS A 76 -3.04 -11.85 -0.03
CA LYS A 76 -3.38 -12.88 -1.02
C LYS A 76 -4.88 -13.12 -1.14
N ALA A 77 -5.59 -13.32 -0.05
CA ALA A 77 -7.04 -13.55 -0.07
C ALA A 77 -7.81 -12.35 -0.65
N VAL A 78 -7.34 -11.14 -0.35
CA VAL A 78 -7.90 -9.90 -0.91
C VAL A 78 -7.62 -9.80 -2.42
N TRP A 79 -6.40 -10.14 -2.83
CA TRP A 79 -6.01 -10.17 -4.25
C TRP A 79 -6.90 -11.11 -5.06
N GLU A 80 -7.10 -12.34 -4.61
CA GLU A 80 -7.96 -13.31 -5.27
C GLU A 80 -9.40 -12.80 -5.42
N THR A 81 -9.92 -12.14 -4.37
CA THR A 81 -11.27 -11.58 -4.39
C THR A 81 -11.42 -10.42 -5.39
N TYR A 82 -10.48 -9.47 -5.38
CA TYR A 82 -10.61 -8.23 -6.14
C TYR A 82 -9.96 -8.29 -7.52
N TYR A 83 -8.88 -9.06 -7.70
CA TYR A 83 -8.05 -9.03 -8.91
C TYR A 83 -7.85 -10.38 -9.57
N GLY A 84 -8.20 -11.52 -8.93
CA GLY A 84 -8.00 -12.86 -9.49
C GLY A 84 -8.71 -13.08 -10.85
N HIS A 85 -9.85 -12.42 -11.07
CA HIS A 85 -10.58 -12.45 -12.32
C HIS A 85 -10.16 -11.38 -13.34
N ARG A 86 -9.21 -10.50 -13.01
CA ARG A 86 -8.84 -9.28 -13.78
C ARG A 86 -7.53 -9.40 -14.55
N LYS A 87 -7.03 -10.62 -14.74
CA LYS A 87 -5.74 -10.84 -15.42
C LYS A 87 -4.64 -9.91 -14.88
N ALA A 88 -4.57 -9.85 -13.55
CA ALA A 88 -3.72 -8.90 -12.85
C ALA A 88 -2.33 -9.49 -12.57
N LEU A 89 -1.29 -8.68 -12.74
CA LEU A 89 0.10 -9.03 -12.43
C LEU A 89 0.67 -8.12 -11.36
N ASN A 90 1.23 -8.72 -10.31
CA ASN A 90 1.93 -8.01 -9.26
C ASN A 90 3.42 -7.87 -9.60
N LEU A 91 3.87 -6.64 -9.79
CA LEU A 91 5.28 -6.28 -10.06
C LEU A 91 5.93 -5.58 -8.85
N GLY A 92 5.52 -5.88 -7.62
CA GLY A 92 6.12 -5.34 -6.40
C GLY A 92 7.39 -6.08 -5.99
N ILE A 93 8.47 -5.36 -5.63
CA ILE A 93 9.69 -5.93 -5.05
C ILE A 93 10.05 -5.21 -3.75
N GLY A 94 10.27 -5.98 -2.70
CA GLY A 94 10.63 -5.47 -1.39
C GLY A 94 11.86 -4.56 -1.41
N GLY A 95 11.75 -3.42 -0.73
CA GLY A 95 12.82 -2.43 -0.63
C GLY A 95 13.05 -1.58 -1.87
N ASP A 96 12.20 -1.69 -2.91
CA ASP A 96 12.32 -0.85 -4.10
C ASP A 96 12.17 0.62 -3.77
N ARG A 97 13.04 1.40 -4.36
CA ARG A 97 13.00 2.85 -4.50
C ARG A 97 12.69 3.21 -5.95
N THR A 98 12.41 4.46 -6.24
CA THR A 98 12.07 4.93 -7.60
C THR A 98 13.12 4.53 -8.63
N GLN A 99 14.41 4.62 -8.33
CA GLN A 99 15.50 4.23 -9.22
C GLN A 99 15.50 2.75 -9.59
N HIS A 100 15.11 1.86 -8.66
CA HIS A 100 15.03 0.43 -8.94
C HIS A 100 13.84 0.11 -9.86
N VAL A 101 12.70 0.76 -9.61
CA VAL A 101 11.54 0.67 -10.51
C VAL A 101 11.90 1.20 -11.90
N LEU A 102 12.55 2.37 -12.01
CA LEU A 102 13.01 2.93 -13.29
C LEU A 102 13.87 1.95 -14.07
N TRP A 103 14.81 1.27 -13.37
CA TRP A 103 15.69 0.30 -14.01
C TRP A 103 14.90 -0.90 -14.54
N ARG A 104 14.08 -1.55 -13.71
CA ARG A 104 13.41 -2.80 -14.10
C ARG A 104 12.30 -2.60 -15.13
N LEU A 105 11.70 -1.42 -15.23
CA LEU A 105 10.78 -1.09 -16.31
C LEU A 105 11.48 -1.03 -17.69
N ASP A 106 12.80 -0.79 -17.74
CA ASP A 106 13.60 -0.84 -18.97
C ASP A 106 14.17 -2.24 -19.26
N HIS A 107 14.09 -3.18 -18.30
CA HIS A 107 14.77 -4.47 -18.36
C HIS A 107 13.77 -5.65 -18.32
N GLY A 108 12.71 -5.58 -19.12
CA GLY A 108 11.83 -6.72 -19.40
C GLY A 108 10.48 -6.71 -18.69
N ASN A 109 10.29 -6.00 -17.56
CA ASN A 109 9.04 -6.04 -16.79
C ASN A 109 7.80 -5.54 -17.58
N LEU A 110 8.00 -4.87 -18.69
CA LEU A 110 6.92 -4.34 -19.54
C LEU A 110 6.98 -4.86 -20.99
N GLU A 111 7.85 -5.82 -21.26
CA GLU A 111 8.11 -6.23 -22.63
C GLU A 111 6.97 -7.08 -23.20
N GLY A 112 6.40 -6.61 -24.31
CA GLY A 112 5.33 -7.34 -25.02
C GLY A 112 3.96 -7.31 -24.35
N ILE A 113 3.76 -6.49 -23.30
CA ILE A 113 2.45 -6.33 -22.65
C ILE A 113 1.83 -4.95 -22.93
N SER A 114 0.50 -4.89 -22.90
CA SER A 114 -0.28 -3.67 -23.09
C SER A 114 -1.46 -3.63 -22.10
N PRO A 115 -1.20 -3.58 -20.80
CA PRO A 115 -2.26 -3.60 -19.80
C PRO A 115 -3.17 -2.38 -19.95
N LYS A 116 -4.46 -2.54 -19.64
CA LYS A 116 -5.43 -1.43 -19.62
C LYS A 116 -5.12 -0.44 -18.50
N VAL A 117 -4.67 -0.95 -17.35
CA VAL A 117 -4.42 -0.16 -16.14
C VAL A 117 -3.10 -0.55 -15.47
N ALA A 118 -2.36 0.46 -15.01
CA ALA A 118 -1.22 0.32 -14.11
C ALA A 118 -1.51 1.05 -12.79
N VAL A 119 -1.55 0.33 -11.69
CA VAL A 119 -1.59 0.90 -10.33
C VAL A 119 -0.16 1.12 -9.87
N VAL A 120 0.16 2.34 -9.44
CA VAL A 120 1.53 2.72 -9.04
C VAL A 120 1.52 3.24 -7.62
N MET A 121 2.28 2.61 -6.72
CA MET A 121 2.54 3.08 -5.36
C MET A 121 4.02 2.83 -5.04
N ILE A 122 4.83 3.89 -5.00
CA ILE A 122 6.27 3.83 -4.81
C ILE A 122 6.78 5.10 -4.11
N GLY A 123 7.88 5.01 -3.37
CA GLY A 123 8.57 6.14 -2.77
C GLY A 123 8.77 6.03 -1.26
N THR A 124 8.07 5.12 -0.55
CA THR A 124 8.26 4.98 0.89
C THR A 124 9.71 4.64 1.28
N ASN A 125 10.44 3.89 0.46
CA ASN A 125 11.84 3.56 0.70
C ASN A 125 12.82 4.68 0.29
N ASN A 126 12.36 5.70 -0.43
CA ASN A 126 13.11 6.92 -0.68
C ASN A 126 13.00 7.91 0.49
N SER A 127 11.98 7.79 1.35
CA SER A 127 11.60 8.81 2.34
C SER A 127 12.45 8.78 3.63
N GLY A 128 13.34 7.81 3.82
CA GLY A 128 14.23 7.75 4.98
C GLY A 128 15.10 9.01 5.12
N ASP A 129 15.59 9.31 6.32
CA ASP A 129 16.29 10.57 6.62
C ASP A 129 17.62 10.68 5.86
N ASP A 130 18.32 9.56 5.66
CA ASP A 130 19.57 9.43 4.92
C ASP A 130 19.38 9.19 3.41
N ARG A 131 18.17 9.38 2.88
CA ARG A 131 17.80 9.03 1.49
C ARG A 131 17.55 10.30 0.67
N ASN A 132 16.38 10.37 0.08
CA ASN A 132 16.02 11.44 -0.82
C ASN A 132 15.23 12.56 -0.13
N THR A 133 15.43 13.78 -0.56
CA THR A 133 14.57 14.92 -0.17
C THR A 133 13.17 14.76 -0.76
N ALA A 134 12.22 15.58 -0.31
CA ALA A 134 10.87 15.57 -0.87
C ALA A 134 10.86 15.87 -2.37
N ASP A 135 11.64 16.87 -2.82
CA ASP A 135 11.75 17.25 -4.24
C ASP A 135 12.33 16.11 -5.09
N GLU A 136 13.41 15.47 -4.61
CA GLU A 136 14.00 14.31 -5.29
C GLU A 136 13.03 13.13 -5.38
N MET A 137 12.19 12.92 -4.36
CA MET A 137 11.15 11.90 -4.40
C MET A 137 10.07 12.22 -5.43
N VAL A 138 9.66 13.50 -5.53
CA VAL A 138 8.72 13.97 -6.55
C VAL A 138 9.28 13.73 -7.94
N ASP A 139 10.54 14.07 -8.18
CA ASP A 139 11.22 13.83 -9.46
C ASP A 139 11.27 12.34 -9.79
N GLY A 140 11.62 11.50 -8.82
CA GLY A 140 11.69 10.05 -9.01
C GLY A 140 10.33 9.43 -9.37
N ILE A 141 9.25 9.80 -8.67
CA ILE A 141 7.90 9.32 -8.97
C ILE A 141 7.43 9.85 -10.32
N THR A 142 7.70 11.12 -10.62
CA THR A 142 7.40 11.73 -11.91
C THR A 142 8.09 10.98 -13.05
N ALA A 143 9.37 10.63 -12.89
CA ALA A 143 10.12 9.86 -13.87
C ALA A 143 9.52 8.45 -14.08
N VAL A 144 9.06 7.77 -13.02
CA VAL A 144 8.37 6.47 -13.12
C VAL A 144 7.06 6.61 -13.92
N VAL A 145 6.24 7.62 -13.62
CA VAL A 145 4.98 7.88 -14.34
C VAL A 145 5.26 8.19 -15.81
N HIS A 146 6.25 9.03 -16.11
CA HIS A 146 6.61 9.36 -17.49
C HIS A 146 7.13 8.14 -18.25
N LYS A 147 7.94 7.29 -17.61
CA LYS A 147 8.44 6.05 -18.21
C LYS A 147 7.30 5.09 -18.55
N LEU A 148 6.34 4.90 -17.63
CA LEU A 148 5.14 4.10 -17.91
C LEU A 148 4.31 4.69 -19.06
N LYS A 149 4.12 6.01 -19.10
CA LYS A 149 3.43 6.67 -20.22
C LYS A 149 4.13 6.46 -21.57
N ALA A 150 5.45 6.46 -21.58
CA ALA A 150 6.24 6.26 -22.80
C ALA A 150 6.22 4.81 -23.29
N LYS A 151 6.38 3.86 -22.37
CA LYS A 151 6.45 2.42 -22.71
C LYS A 151 5.09 1.77 -22.96
N LEU A 152 4.05 2.28 -22.30
CA LEU A 152 2.68 1.76 -22.36
C LEU A 152 1.72 2.88 -22.80
N PRO A 153 1.72 3.28 -24.08
CA PRO A 153 1.02 4.49 -24.54
C PRO A 153 -0.50 4.45 -24.34
N GLU A 154 -1.14 3.28 -24.32
CA GLU A 154 -2.58 3.14 -24.14
C GLU A 154 -3.02 2.88 -22.69
N THR A 155 -2.07 2.55 -21.80
CA THR A 155 -2.34 2.20 -20.41
C THR A 155 -2.77 3.43 -19.60
N LYS A 156 -3.84 3.29 -18.82
CA LYS A 156 -4.23 4.28 -17.80
C LYS A 156 -3.43 4.03 -16.53
N ILE A 157 -2.94 5.08 -15.91
CA ILE A 157 -2.16 5.01 -14.67
C ILE A 157 -3.02 5.48 -13.51
N LEU A 158 -3.23 4.62 -12.53
CA LEU A 158 -3.76 4.99 -11.22
C LEU A 158 -2.57 5.18 -10.27
N LEU A 159 -2.15 6.44 -10.13
CA LEU A 159 -1.09 6.83 -9.21
C LEU A 159 -1.68 6.99 -7.81
N LEU A 160 -1.20 6.21 -6.87
CA LEU A 160 -1.58 6.35 -5.47
C LEU A 160 -0.62 7.29 -4.74
N GLY A 161 -1.16 8.04 -3.78
CA GLY A 161 -0.32 8.72 -2.80
C GLY A 161 0.50 7.68 -2.02
N ILE A 162 1.73 8.03 -1.63
CA ILE A 162 2.54 7.20 -0.75
C ILE A 162 1.79 7.06 0.58
N PHE A 163 1.64 5.84 1.06
CA PHE A 163 0.90 5.57 2.30
C PHE A 163 1.66 6.08 3.54
N PRO A 164 0.94 6.52 4.58
CA PRO A 164 1.57 6.92 5.83
C PRO A 164 2.26 5.72 6.49
N ARG A 165 3.31 6.01 7.28
CA ARG A 165 4.08 5.01 8.03
C ARG A 165 4.48 5.54 9.40
N GLY A 166 4.89 4.61 10.29
CA GLY A 166 5.12 4.92 11.69
C GLY A 166 3.81 4.93 12.48
N GLU A 167 3.87 4.60 13.77
CA GLU A 167 2.68 4.52 14.63
C GLU A 167 1.94 5.86 14.71
N ASN A 168 2.70 6.92 14.96
CA ASN A 168 2.20 8.27 15.17
C ASN A 168 2.80 9.25 14.15
N PHE A 169 2.47 10.53 14.25
CA PHE A 169 3.09 11.59 13.46
C PHE A 169 4.61 11.60 13.66
N ASN A 170 5.35 11.75 12.58
CA ASN A 170 6.81 11.84 12.55
C ASN A 170 7.27 12.61 11.29
N ASP A 171 8.55 12.99 11.24
CA ASP A 171 9.11 13.79 10.14
C ASP A 171 9.02 13.09 8.80
N GLN A 172 9.21 11.76 8.77
CA GLN A 172 9.10 10.98 7.55
C GLN A 172 7.67 11.01 6.99
N ARG A 173 6.64 10.97 7.86
CA ARG A 173 5.24 11.12 7.45
C ARG A 173 4.97 12.53 6.94
N GLY A 174 5.59 13.57 7.55
CA GLY A 174 5.55 14.95 7.06
C GLY A 174 6.14 15.09 5.66
N LYS A 175 7.31 14.49 5.41
CA LYS A 175 7.95 14.43 4.09
C LYS A 175 7.03 13.75 3.05
N ILE A 176 6.44 12.61 3.39
CA ILE A 176 5.49 11.88 2.51
C ILE A 176 4.29 12.75 2.15
N LEU A 177 3.73 13.50 3.09
CA LEU A 177 2.60 14.40 2.81
C LEU A 177 2.97 15.51 1.82
N GLN A 178 4.16 16.11 1.94
CA GLN A 178 4.68 17.09 0.98
C GLN A 178 4.79 16.50 -0.43
N VAL A 179 5.36 15.29 -0.53
CA VAL A 179 5.47 14.56 -1.80
C VAL A 179 4.09 14.32 -2.39
N ASN A 180 3.13 13.83 -1.62
CA ASN A 180 1.77 13.54 -2.06
C ASN A 180 1.06 14.80 -2.59
N GLN A 181 1.26 15.97 -1.94
CA GLN A 181 0.74 17.24 -2.43
C GLN A 181 1.30 17.64 -3.80
N ALA A 182 2.57 17.31 -4.08
CA ALA A 182 3.18 17.63 -5.36
C ALA A 182 2.77 16.64 -6.45
N ILE A 183 2.88 15.33 -6.21
CA ILE A 183 2.61 14.30 -7.23
C ILE A 183 1.14 14.21 -7.65
N GLN A 184 0.19 14.71 -6.85
CA GLN A 184 -1.20 14.84 -7.30
C GLN A 184 -1.35 15.72 -8.56
N LYS A 185 -0.40 16.63 -8.82
CA LYS A 185 -0.36 17.47 -10.02
C LYS A 185 -0.04 16.69 -11.30
N LEU A 186 0.45 15.44 -11.19
CA LEU A 186 0.63 14.55 -12.33
C LEU A 186 -0.70 14.06 -12.92
N GLN A 187 -1.81 14.23 -12.17
CA GLN A 187 -3.15 13.90 -12.65
C GLN A 187 -3.52 14.75 -13.87
N ASP A 188 -3.83 14.09 -14.98
CA ASP A 188 -4.27 14.73 -16.22
C ASP A 188 -5.69 14.31 -16.66
N TRP A 189 -6.37 13.45 -15.89
CA TRP A 189 -7.68 12.85 -16.14
C TRP A 189 -7.80 12.06 -17.46
N LYS A 190 -6.79 12.13 -18.29
CA LYS A 190 -6.73 11.41 -19.58
C LYS A 190 -6.03 10.08 -19.43
N ARG A 191 -4.80 10.11 -18.92
CA ARG A 191 -3.95 8.94 -18.75
C ARG A 191 -3.55 8.69 -17.31
N VAL A 192 -3.42 9.73 -16.50
CA VAL A 192 -3.04 9.64 -15.09
C VAL A 192 -4.20 10.10 -14.22
N GLN A 193 -4.61 9.26 -13.31
CA GLN A 193 -5.53 9.60 -12.23
C GLN A 193 -4.78 9.42 -10.92
N TYR A 194 -4.89 10.40 -10.04
CA TYR A 194 -4.32 10.36 -8.70
C TYR A 194 -5.38 9.98 -7.66
N LEU A 195 -4.98 9.17 -6.67
CA LEU A 195 -5.85 8.80 -5.56
C LEU A 195 -5.02 8.69 -4.27
N ASP A 196 -5.33 9.52 -3.27
CA ASP A 196 -4.78 9.40 -1.93
C ASP A 196 -5.79 8.73 -0.99
N ILE A 197 -5.44 7.55 -0.52
CA ILE A 197 -6.24 6.77 0.43
C ILE A 197 -5.54 6.65 1.81
N GLY A 198 -4.44 7.36 2.02
CA GLY A 198 -3.62 7.26 3.23
C GLY A 198 -4.41 7.48 4.52
N HIS A 199 -5.37 8.41 4.49
CA HIS A 199 -6.25 8.71 5.63
C HIS A 199 -7.11 7.52 6.09
N ARG A 200 -7.36 6.53 5.21
CA ARG A 200 -8.17 5.36 5.54
C ARG A 200 -7.47 4.36 6.45
N PHE A 201 -6.15 4.45 6.56
CA PHE A 201 -5.33 3.56 7.38
C PHE A 201 -5.11 4.09 8.80
N MET A 202 -5.56 5.31 9.08
CA MET A 202 -5.33 6.00 10.36
C MET A 202 -6.62 6.10 11.19
N GLU A 203 -6.45 6.14 12.50
CA GLU A 203 -7.48 6.56 13.45
C GLU A 203 -7.65 8.10 13.41
N ARG A 204 -8.67 8.63 14.09
CA ARG A 204 -8.87 10.07 14.21
C ARG A 204 -7.70 10.80 14.89
N SER A 205 -6.99 10.13 15.77
CA SER A 205 -5.75 10.62 16.40
C SER A 205 -4.58 10.79 15.45
N GLY A 206 -4.67 10.23 14.23
CA GLY A 206 -3.57 10.11 13.29
C GLY A 206 -2.66 8.89 13.54
N SER A 207 -2.94 8.09 14.57
CA SER A 207 -2.21 6.84 14.80
C SER A 207 -2.61 5.76 13.80
N ILE A 208 -1.67 4.85 13.49
CA ILE A 208 -1.90 3.69 12.63
C ILE A 208 -2.07 2.46 13.53
N PRO A 209 -3.24 1.78 13.49
CA PRO A 209 -3.45 0.58 14.28
C PRO A 209 -2.61 -0.60 13.77
N LYS A 210 -2.02 -1.39 14.67
CA LYS A 210 -1.33 -2.65 14.30
C LYS A 210 -2.22 -3.66 13.57
N ALA A 211 -3.53 -3.63 13.79
CA ALA A 211 -4.48 -4.43 13.02
C ALA A 211 -4.43 -4.12 11.52
N ILE A 212 -4.10 -2.89 11.17
CA ILE A 212 -4.01 -2.43 9.78
C ILE A 212 -2.57 -2.55 9.26
N MET A 213 -1.59 -2.09 10.05
CA MET A 213 -0.16 -2.20 9.76
C MET A 213 0.58 -2.74 10.99
N PRO A 214 0.83 -4.05 11.09
CA PRO A 214 1.43 -4.69 12.28
C PRO A 214 2.79 -4.14 12.69
N ASP A 215 3.56 -3.65 11.73
CA ASP A 215 4.88 -3.01 11.91
C ASP A 215 4.84 -1.52 11.55
N PHE A 216 3.64 -0.94 11.43
CA PHE A 216 3.39 0.45 11.05
C PHE A 216 3.92 0.84 9.65
N LEU A 217 4.09 -0.15 8.77
CA LEU A 217 4.52 0.01 7.38
C LEU A 217 3.79 -0.96 6.44
N HIS A 218 3.84 -2.27 6.74
CA HIS A 218 3.26 -3.30 5.91
C HIS A 218 1.86 -3.66 6.37
N PHE A 219 0.97 -3.92 5.42
CA PHE A 219 -0.43 -4.21 5.72
C PHE A 219 -0.67 -5.62 6.26
N SER A 220 -1.64 -5.73 7.15
CA SER A 220 -2.37 -6.96 7.42
C SER A 220 -3.38 -7.26 6.29
N THR A 221 -4.04 -8.41 6.34
CA THR A 221 -5.15 -8.73 5.43
C THR A 221 -6.25 -7.65 5.47
N ALA A 222 -6.60 -7.15 6.66
CA ALA A 222 -7.57 -6.05 6.82
C ALA A 222 -7.08 -4.75 6.16
N GLY A 223 -5.78 -4.43 6.29
CA GLY A 223 -5.17 -3.28 5.63
C GLY A 223 -5.24 -3.38 4.10
N TYR A 224 -4.95 -4.56 3.55
CA TYR A 224 -5.14 -4.81 2.11
C TYR A 224 -6.61 -4.72 1.69
N GLY A 225 -7.55 -5.19 2.51
CA GLY A 225 -8.99 -5.04 2.27
C GLY A 225 -9.42 -3.58 2.17
N ILE A 226 -8.92 -2.72 3.07
CA ILE A 226 -9.15 -1.27 3.01
C ILE A 226 -8.55 -0.68 1.73
N TRP A 227 -7.33 -1.06 1.36
CA TRP A 227 -6.69 -0.59 0.13
C TRP A 227 -7.51 -0.98 -1.11
N ALA A 228 -7.85 -2.27 -1.27
CA ALA A 228 -8.64 -2.74 -2.41
C ALA A 228 -9.99 -2.02 -2.51
N SER A 229 -10.77 -2.02 -1.43
CA SER A 229 -12.08 -1.37 -1.37
C SER A 229 -12.02 0.13 -1.68
N ALA A 230 -10.97 0.82 -1.21
CA ALA A 230 -10.83 2.27 -1.41
C ALA A 230 -10.59 2.66 -2.87
N MET A 231 -9.94 1.80 -3.65
CA MET A 231 -9.65 2.09 -5.06
C MET A 231 -10.58 1.35 -6.05
N GLU A 232 -11.43 0.45 -5.57
CA GLU A 232 -12.23 -0.45 -6.40
C GLU A 232 -13.08 0.27 -7.45
N LYS A 233 -13.84 1.28 -7.02
CA LYS A 233 -14.67 2.07 -7.95
C LYS A 233 -13.83 2.73 -9.06
N ARG A 234 -12.58 3.12 -8.74
CA ARG A 234 -11.69 3.74 -9.70
C ARG A 234 -11.12 2.69 -10.67
N ILE A 235 -10.69 1.56 -10.13
CA ILE A 235 -10.17 0.42 -10.91
C ILE A 235 -11.24 -0.09 -11.89
N SER A 236 -12.44 -0.38 -11.40
CA SER A 236 -13.53 -0.90 -12.24
C SER A 236 -13.92 0.08 -13.36
N THR A 237 -13.93 1.39 -13.07
CA THR A 237 -14.16 2.42 -14.08
C THR A 237 -13.07 2.42 -15.16
N LEU A 238 -11.80 2.29 -14.76
CA LEU A 238 -10.66 2.29 -15.69
C LEU A 238 -10.59 1.00 -16.52
N LEU A 239 -10.92 -0.14 -15.93
CA LEU A 239 -11.01 -1.43 -16.63
C LEU A 239 -12.29 -1.60 -17.44
N LYS A 240 -13.31 -0.77 -17.17
CA LYS A 240 -14.66 -0.87 -17.73
C LYS A 240 -15.34 -2.20 -17.37
N ASP A 241 -15.13 -2.65 -16.13
CA ASP A 241 -15.75 -3.84 -15.56
C ASP A 241 -16.71 -3.49 -14.40
N ARG A 242 -17.31 -4.50 -13.79
CA ARG A 242 -18.16 -4.32 -12.62
C ARG A 242 -17.31 -4.22 -11.36
N PRO A 243 -17.61 -3.28 -10.44
CA PRO A 243 -16.93 -3.21 -9.16
C PRO A 243 -17.19 -4.48 -8.34
N VAL A 244 -16.18 -4.92 -7.63
CA VAL A 244 -16.32 -5.99 -6.64
C VAL A 244 -16.96 -5.41 -5.38
N GLU A 245 -18.12 -5.93 -5.02
CA GLU A 245 -18.82 -5.58 -3.78
C GLU A 245 -18.41 -6.58 -2.70
N MET A 246 -17.68 -6.08 -1.69
CA MET A 246 -17.27 -6.90 -0.55
C MET A 246 -18.23 -6.70 0.61
N THR A 247 -18.92 -7.77 0.97
CA THR A 247 -19.66 -7.85 2.22
C THR A 247 -18.82 -8.47 3.30
N HIS A 248 -18.77 -7.82 4.47
CA HIS A 248 -18.16 -8.40 5.66
C HIS A 248 -19.23 -9.13 6.46
N ALA A 249 -18.87 -10.27 7.03
CA ALA A 249 -19.72 -10.94 8.00
C ALA A 249 -19.97 -10.02 9.21
N ASP A 250 -21.10 -10.19 9.87
CA ASP A 250 -21.42 -9.46 11.09
C ASP A 250 -20.82 -10.19 12.30
N PHE A 251 -19.82 -9.56 12.89
CA PHE A 251 -19.15 -10.01 14.10
C PHE A 251 -19.67 -9.31 15.36
N SER A 252 -20.58 -8.32 15.21
CA SER A 252 -21.07 -7.54 16.35
C SER A 252 -21.83 -8.43 17.35
N GLY A 253 -21.72 -8.13 18.62
CA GLY A 253 -22.48 -8.77 19.69
C GLY A 253 -21.62 -9.41 20.76
N GLU A 254 -22.30 -10.19 21.59
CA GLU A 254 -21.68 -10.92 22.69
C GLU A 254 -21.39 -12.35 22.25
N TRP A 255 -20.18 -12.80 22.56
CA TRP A 255 -19.66 -14.11 22.22
C TRP A 255 -19.10 -14.79 23.48
N THR A 256 -19.23 -16.09 23.57
CA THR A 256 -18.50 -16.91 24.52
C THR A 256 -17.24 -17.44 23.86
N PHE A 257 -16.09 -16.83 24.16
CA PHE A 257 -14.78 -17.28 23.73
C PHE A 257 -14.32 -18.46 24.52
N SER A 258 -13.82 -19.51 23.89
CA SER A 258 -13.37 -20.75 24.52
C SER A 258 -11.97 -21.13 24.05
N ILE A 259 -11.09 -21.46 24.99
CA ILE A 259 -9.71 -21.88 24.73
C ILE A 259 -9.32 -23.00 25.69
N GLN A 260 -8.47 -23.93 25.25
CA GLN A 260 -7.94 -24.97 26.12
C GLN A 260 -6.83 -24.41 27.02
N GLY A 261 -7.01 -24.50 28.32
CA GLY A 261 -6.00 -24.10 29.30
C GLY A 261 -4.86 -25.13 29.43
N PRO A 262 -3.77 -24.78 30.15
CA PRO A 262 -2.59 -25.65 30.31
C PRO A 262 -2.89 -27.01 30.95
N ASN A 263 -3.95 -27.12 31.72
CA ASN A 263 -4.42 -28.36 32.38
C ASN A 263 -5.38 -29.19 31.49
N GLY A 264 -5.57 -28.81 30.23
CA GLY A 264 -6.48 -29.46 29.30
C GLY A 264 -7.96 -29.10 29.45
N GLN A 265 -8.34 -28.31 30.46
CA GLN A 265 -9.71 -27.85 30.66
C GLN A 265 -10.04 -26.68 29.71
N MET A 266 -11.30 -26.61 29.26
CA MET A 266 -11.77 -25.46 28.50
C MET A 266 -12.01 -24.27 29.45
N VAL A 267 -11.53 -23.11 29.01
CA VAL A 267 -11.72 -21.84 29.72
C VAL A 267 -12.60 -20.96 28.83
N ASP A 268 -13.76 -20.60 29.37
CA ASP A 268 -14.69 -19.71 28.69
C ASP A 268 -14.51 -18.26 29.16
N SER A 269 -14.66 -17.31 28.25
CA SER A 269 -14.49 -15.89 28.51
C SER A 269 -15.50 -15.07 27.70
N PRO A 270 -16.21 -14.11 28.33
CA PRO A 270 -17.04 -13.17 27.55
C PRO A 270 -16.21 -12.33 26.59
N LEU A 271 -16.65 -12.30 25.33
CA LEU A 271 -16.05 -11.49 24.25
C LEU A 271 -17.14 -10.62 23.65
N ASN A 272 -17.03 -9.31 23.80
CA ASN A 272 -17.96 -8.34 23.22
C ASN A 272 -17.30 -7.66 22.01
N ILE A 273 -17.97 -7.68 20.84
CA ILE A 273 -17.47 -7.11 19.60
C ILE A 273 -18.43 -6.03 19.10
N LYS A 274 -17.90 -4.86 18.77
CA LYS A 274 -18.57 -3.76 18.06
C LYS A 274 -17.90 -3.56 16.72
N GLN A 275 -18.63 -3.75 15.63
CA GLN A 275 -18.15 -3.62 14.27
C GLN A 275 -18.53 -2.29 13.66
N ASN A 276 -17.60 -1.69 12.90
CA ASN A 276 -17.85 -0.54 12.04
C ASN A 276 -17.09 -0.73 10.71
N GLY A 277 -17.79 -1.19 9.68
CA GLY A 277 -17.18 -1.58 8.42
C GLY A 277 -16.15 -2.70 8.61
N ALA A 278 -14.92 -2.50 8.14
CA ALA A 278 -13.81 -3.45 8.30
C ALA A 278 -13.08 -3.36 9.66
N ARG A 279 -13.55 -2.56 10.60
CA ARG A 279 -12.93 -2.37 11.93
C ARG A 279 -13.79 -2.93 13.03
N ILE A 280 -13.14 -3.47 14.04
CA ILE A 280 -13.80 -3.88 15.28
C ILE A 280 -13.15 -3.22 16.51
N ARG A 281 -13.98 -3.03 17.52
CA ARG A 281 -13.61 -2.68 18.89
C ARG A 281 -14.41 -3.55 19.86
N GLY A 282 -14.05 -3.57 21.10
CA GLY A 282 -14.77 -4.31 22.11
C GLY A 282 -13.89 -4.69 23.28
N SER A 283 -14.29 -5.73 23.96
CA SER A 283 -13.56 -6.23 25.15
C SER A 283 -13.68 -7.73 25.29
N MET A 284 -12.68 -8.34 25.92
CA MET A 284 -12.70 -9.72 26.40
C MET A 284 -12.48 -9.73 27.92
N THR A 285 -13.32 -10.44 28.64
CA THR A 285 -13.16 -10.62 30.10
C THR A 285 -12.38 -11.90 30.36
N MET A 286 -11.24 -11.81 31.05
CA MET A 286 -10.41 -12.95 31.43
C MET A 286 -10.31 -13.03 32.93
N GLY A 287 -10.76 -14.16 33.51
CA GLY A 287 -10.89 -14.32 34.97
C GLY A 287 -12.08 -13.53 35.53
N PRO A 288 -12.23 -13.48 36.88
CA PRO A 288 -13.48 -13.04 37.50
C PRO A 288 -13.85 -11.57 37.22
N ASP A 289 -12.87 -10.66 37.04
CA ASP A 289 -13.18 -9.21 36.96
C ASP A 289 -12.22 -8.39 36.07
N ARG A 290 -11.49 -9.02 35.14
CA ARG A 290 -10.53 -8.32 34.32
C ARG A 290 -11.02 -8.23 32.87
N SER A 291 -11.42 -7.04 32.44
CA SER A 291 -11.80 -6.75 31.09
C SER A 291 -10.63 -6.11 30.33
N PHE A 292 -10.29 -6.64 29.15
CA PHE A 292 -9.23 -6.17 28.27
C PHE A 292 -9.84 -5.66 26.97
N ALA A 293 -9.40 -4.51 26.51
CA ALA A 293 -9.84 -3.97 25.23
C ALA A 293 -9.38 -4.84 24.06
N LEU A 294 -10.22 -4.97 23.04
CA LEU A 294 -9.80 -5.48 21.75
C LEU A 294 -9.04 -4.37 21.03
N GLU A 295 -7.74 -4.56 20.92
CA GLU A 295 -6.85 -3.64 20.24
C GLU A 295 -6.64 -4.09 18.81
N HIS A 296 -6.45 -3.12 17.91
CA HIS A 296 -6.04 -3.39 16.54
C HIS A 296 -6.98 -4.33 15.77
N GLY A 297 -8.28 -4.24 16.05
CA GLY A 297 -9.28 -5.14 15.47
C GLY A 297 -9.62 -4.82 14.02
N GLY A 298 -9.59 -5.84 13.15
CA GLY A 298 -9.94 -5.72 11.72
C GLY A 298 -10.61 -6.98 11.18
N ILE A 299 -11.40 -6.81 10.13
CA ILE A 299 -12.09 -7.90 9.43
C ILE A 299 -11.91 -7.81 7.92
N PHE A 300 -11.96 -8.97 7.27
CA PHE A 300 -12.04 -9.10 5.83
C PHE A 300 -12.90 -10.32 5.47
N GLY A 301 -14.03 -10.07 4.81
CA GLY A 301 -15.01 -11.12 4.54
C GLY A 301 -15.54 -11.76 5.82
N ASP A 302 -15.29 -13.05 5.97
CA ASP A 302 -15.59 -13.86 7.13
C ASP A 302 -14.43 -13.99 8.13
N GLN A 303 -13.32 -13.30 7.88
CA GLN A 303 -12.11 -13.34 8.73
C GLN A 303 -12.07 -12.17 9.71
N ILE A 304 -11.62 -12.44 10.92
CA ILE A 304 -11.41 -11.49 12.01
C ILE A 304 -9.99 -11.60 12.56
N ALA A 305 -9.40 -10.46 12.91
CA ALA A 305 -8.13 -10.42 13.63
C ALA A 305 -8.17 -9.29 14.66
N PHE A 306 -7.62 -9.52 15.84
CA PHE A 306 -7.46 -8.51 16.89
C PHE A 306 -6.34 -8.89 17.85
N THR A 307 -5.95 -7.94 18.70
CA THR A 307 -4.91 -8.10 19.71
C THR A 307 -5.51 -7.83 21.10
N ILE A 308 -5.01 -8.52 22.12
CA ILE A 308 -5.26 -8.23 23.51
C ILE A 308 -3.91 -8.10 24.21
N THR A 309 -3.70 -7.00 24.93
CA THR A 309 -2.50 -6.76 25.72
C THR A 309 -2.83 -6.88 27.21
N ARG A 310 -2.03 -7.64 27.95
CA ARG A 310 -2.17 -7.84 29.40
C ARG A 310 -0.84 -7.55 30.10
N ASP A 311 -0.88 -6.71 31.13
CA ASP A 311 0.27 -6.51 32.01
C ASP A 311 0.50 -7.77 32.88
N ARG A 312 1.77 -8.11 33.10
CA ARG A 312 2.19 -9.26 33.90
C ARG A 312 2.47 -8.83 35.34
N PRO A 313 2.14 -9.65 36.35
CA PRO A 313 2.47 -9.35 37.73
C PRO A 313 3.97 -9.15 37.99
N GLN A 314 4.83 -9.82 37.19
CA GLN A 314 6.28 -9.75 37.31
C GLN A 314 6.90 -8.61 36.45
N GLY A 315 6.07 -7.73 35.87
CA GLY A 315 6.47 -6.70 34.91
C GLY A 315 6.47 -7.19 33.46
N GLY A 316 6.42 -6.23 32.54
CA GLY A 316 6.30 -6.50 31.10
C GLY A 316 4.85 -6.81 30.66
N GLN A 317 4.68 -7.04 29.37
CA GLN A 317 3.38 -7.26 28.74
C GLN A 317 3.32 -8.62 28.05
N MET A 318 2.16 -9.23 28.07
CA MET A 318 1.81 -10.40 27.27
C MET A 318 0.85 -9.95 26.18
N ILE A 319 1.23 -10.19 24.92
CA ILE A 319 0.46 -9.80 23.75
C ILE A 319 -0.13 -11.05 23.10
N TYR A 320 -1.44 -11.10 23.03
CA TYR A 320 -2.19 -12.15 22.36
C TYR A 320 -2.67 -11.64 21.00
N GLN A 321 -2.26 -12.28 19.92
CA GLN A 321 -2.74 -12.02 18.57
C GLN A 321 -3.75 -13.10 18.19
N LEU A 322 -5.01 -12.70 17.99
CA LEU A 322 -6.09 -13.61 17.64
C LEU A 322 -6.44 -13.44 16.16
N LYS A 323 -6.57 -14.56 15.47
CA LYS A 323 -7.10 -14.64 14.11
C LYS A 323 -8.15 -15.73 14.08
N GLY A 324 -9.27 -15.47 13.40
CA GLY A 324 -10.37 -16.42 13.29
C GLY A 324 -11.19 -16.24 12.04
N THR A 325 -12.02 -17.22 11.74
CA THR A 325 -12.98 -17.23 10.63
C THR A 325 -14.36 -17.56 11.17
N LEU A 326 -15.36 -16.82 10.72
CA LEU A 326 -16.76 -17.07 11.04
C LEU A 326 -17.31 -18.13 10.09
N LYS A 327 -17.77 -19.27 10.66
CA LYS A 327 -18.47 -20.33 9.95
C LYS A 327 -19.69 -20.76 10.76
N ASP A 328 -20.84 -20.86 10.13
CA ASP A 328 -22.07 -21.34 10.76
C ASP A 328 -22.34 -20.72 12.14
N GLN A 329 -22.18 -19.40 12.25
CA GLN A 329 -22.32 -18.60 13.47
C GLN A 329 -21.34 -18.96 14.59
N ARG A 330 -20.25 -19.63 14.27
CA ARG A 330 -19.16 -19.95 15.18
C ARG A 330 -17.85 -19.35 14.66
N LEU A 331 -17.10 -18.75 15.57
CA LEU A 331 -15.74 -18.32 15.29
C LEU A 331 -14.78 -19.44 15.65
N GLU A 332 -13.85 -19.74 14.74
CA GLU A 332 -12.76 -20.68 14.96
C GLU A 332 -11.45 -20.08 14.48
N GLY A 333 -10.38 -20.28 15.25
CA GLY A 333 -9.12 -19.67 14.90
C GLY A 333 -7.95 -20.03 15.78
N LYS A 334 -6.90 -19.22 15.65
CA LYS A 334 -5.66 -19.38 16.42
C LYS A 334 -5.34 -18.12 17.19
N VAL A 335 -4.91 -18.28 18.43
CA VAL A 335 -4.28 -17.24 19.24
C VAL A 335 -2.79 -17.52 19.32
N THR A 336 -1.99 -16.52 19.04
CA THR A 336 -0.54 -16.54 19.18
C THR A 336 -0.16 -15.64 20.35
N ALA A 337 0.43 -16.20 21.39
CA ALA A 337 0.98 -15.48 22.53
C ALA A 337 2.48 -15.33 22.39
N LYS A 338 2.99 -14.11 22.56
CA LYS A 338 4.43 -13.82 22.62
C LYS A 338 4.82 -13.50 24.04
N MET A 339 5.83 -14.23 24.56
CA MET A 339 6.33 -14.08 25.92
C MET A 339 7.85 -14.36 25.94
N ASP A 340 8.62 -13.37 26.39
CA ASP A 340 10.08 -13.50 26.60
C ASP A 340 10.88 -14.07 25.40
N GLY A 341 10.43 -13.73 24.17
CA GLY A 341 11.02 -14.23 22.91
C GLY A 341 10.44 -15.55 22.41
N GLU A 342 9.66 -16.25 23.22
CA GLU A 342 8.94 -17.46 22.81
C GLU A 342 7.57 -17.14 22.23
N THR A 343 7.13 -17.99 21.32
CA THR A 343 5.83 -17.85 20.64
C THR A 343 5.06 -19.16 20.80
N THR A 344 3.90 -19.09 21.45
CA THR A 344 2.97 -20.23 21.58
C THR A 344 1.73 -19.95 20.76
N THR A 345 1.24 -20.95 20.02
CA THR A 345 0.01 -20.86 19.25
C THR A 345 -0.98 -21.95 19.68
N ILE A 346 -2.20 -21.54 19.99
CA ILE A 346 -3.27 -22.42 20.50
C ILE A 346 -4.54 -22.15 19.68
N ASP A 347 -5.36 -23.18 19.49
CA ASP A 347 -6.68 -23.02 18.85
C ASP A 347 -7.69 -22.41 19.82
N TRP A 348 -8.59 -21.60 19.30
CA TRP A 348 -9.70 -21.01 20.02
C TRP A 348 -10.99 -21.08 19.21
N SER A 349 -12.10 -21.01 19.89
CA SER A 349 -13.40 -20.82 19.26
C SER A 349 -14.25 -19.83 20.02
N ALA A 350 -15.30 -19.28 19.38
CA ALA A 350 -16.33 -18.54 20.07
C ALA A 350 -17.71 -18.81 19.47
N LYS A 351 -18.73 -18.77 20.32
CA LYS A 351 -20.15 -18.91 19.95
C LYS A 351 -20.97 -17.77 20.53
N ARG A 352 -22.03 -17.36 19.83
CA ARG A 352 -23.06 -16.45 20.37
C ARG A 352 -23.96 -17.16 21.35
#